data_62f1a31511ed99f75c33ba731749ba24
#
_entry.id   62f1a31511ed99f75c33ba731749ba24
#
_cell.length_a   1.000
_cell.length_b   1.000
_cell.length_c   1.000
_cell.angle_alpha   90.00
_cell.angle_beta   90.00
_cell.angle_gamma   90.00
#
_symmetry.space_group_name_H-M   'P 1'
#
loop_
_entity.id
_entity.type
_entity.pdbx_description
1 polymer ?
#
loop_
_entity_poly.entity_id
_entity_poly.type
_entity_poly.pdbx_seq_one_letter_code
_entity_poly.pdbx_strand_id
1 'polypeptide(L)'
;EISYEIRHDRDAQNPQVFARINGELKHLPALWLRERAQSKDQINKINQQRLFNPHELPLDLKLIKVKWCGDDQKRLMILFSDGYEGAYNIETLNHDLLPTQPLPIRKLWKSDLSYIPTYSWLELKDPPVTLAAVKDYLQFGFLILSDTPLEKDSILKVGRHFGFIRS
;
A
#
# COMPACT_ATOMS: atom_id res chain seq x y z
N GLU A 1 7.84 -5.68 18.04
CA GLU A 1 7.14 -6.97 17.87
C GLU A 1 5.64 -6.70 17.70
N ILE A 2 4.99 -7.36 16.72
CA ILE A 2 3.54 -7.24 16.51
C ILE A 2 2.91 -8.58 16.86
N SER A 3 1.87 -8.56 17.69
CA SER A 3 1.03 -9.72 17.97
C SER A 3 -0.43 -9.43 17.67
N TYR A 4 -1.23 -10.46 17.41
CA TYR A 4 -2.63 -10.32 17.03
C TYR A 4 -3.54 -10.97 18.07
N GLU A 5 -4.65 -10.30 18.36
CA GLU A 5 -5.70 -10.79 19.24
C GLU A 5 -7.03 -10.86 18.49
N ILE A 6 -7.70 -12.01 18.58
CA ILE A 6 -9.08 -12.18 18.11
C ILE A 6 -9.96 -12.08 19.35
N ARG A 7 -10.87 -11.10 19.37
CA ARG A 7 -11.81 -10.90 20.48
C ARG A 7 -13.22 -11.17 20.00
N HIS A 8 -13.95 -11.90 20.83
CA HIS A 8 -15.38 -12.07 20.70
C HIS A 8 -16.03 -11.23 21.78
N ASP A 9 -16.62 -10.12 21.38
CA ASP A 9 -17.35 -9.27 22.34
C ASP A 9 -18.62 -10.01 22.79
N ARG A 10 -18.92 -9.99 24.08
CA ARG A 10 -20.10 -10.65 24.64
C ARG A 10 -21.40 -10.08 24.11
N ASP A 11 -21.40 -8.79 23.74
CA ASP A 11 -22.56 -8.06 23.23
C ASP A 11 -22.55 -7.92 21.70
N ALA A 12 -21.40 -8.04 21.05
CA ALA A 12 -21.26 -8.05 19.59
C ALA A 12 -21.15 -9.48 19.08
N GLN A 13 -22.13 -9.93 18.29
CA GLN A 13 -22.14 -11.28 17.70
C GLN A 13 -20.97 -11.55 16.74
N ASN A 14 -20.17 -10.54 16.43
CA ASN A 14 -19.12 -10.61 15.41
C ASN A 14 -17.73 -10.53 16.04
N PRO A 15 -16.76 -11.34 15.56
CA PRO A 15 -15.38 -11.26 16.02
C PRO A 15 -14.74 -9.94 15.61
N GLN A 16 -13.76 -9.50 16.40
CA GLN A 16 -12.94 -8.32 16.12
C GLN A 16 -11.46 -8.73 16.13
N VAL A 17 -10.66 -8.10 15.28
CA VAL A 17 -9.22 -8.33 15.19
C VAL A 17 -8.48 -7.11 15.69
N PHE A 18 -7.51 -7.32 16.54
CA PHE A 18 -6.61 -6.29 17.05
C PHE A 18 -5.17 -6.67 16.78
N ALA A 19 -4.34 -5.67 16.52
CA ALA A 19 -2.90 -5.79 16.49
C ALA A 19 -2.30 -5.04 17.68
N ARG A 20 -1.38 -5.67 18.40
CA ARG A 20 -0.58 -5.01 19.46
C ARG A 20 0.76 -4.62 18.86
N ILE A 21 1.02 -3.32 18.77
CA ILE A 21 2.23 -2.74 18.16
C ILE A 21 2.95 -1.96 19.24
N ASN A 22 4.17 -2.35 19.59
CA ASN A 22 4.97 -1.69 20.64
C ASN A 22 4.20 -1.52 21.98
N GLY A 23 3.35 -2.50 22.33
CA GLY A 23 2.52 -2.48 23.54
C GLY A 23 1.16 -1.79 23.38
N GLU A 24 0.96 -0.99 22.35
CA GLU A 24 -0.31 -0.33 22.05
C GLU A 24 -1.25 -1.26 21.28
N LEU A 25 -2.51 -1.33 21.69
CA LEU A 25 -3.54 -2.15 21.05
C LEU A 25 -4.29 -1.33 20.00
N LYS A 26 -4.24 -1.77 18.75
CA LYS A 26 -4.89 -1.14 17.61
C LYS A 26 -5.98 -2.04 17.04
N HIS A 27 -7.20 -1.54 16.96
CA HIS A 27 -8.31 -2.23 16.28
C HIS A 27 -8.08 -2.23 14.76
N LEU A 28 -8.29 -3.39 14.12
CA LEU A 28 -8.26 -3.53 12.66
C LEU A 28 -9.69 -3.62 12.13
N PRO A 29 -10.25 -2.54 11.56
CA PRO A 29 -11.61 -2.54 11.05
C PRO A 29 -11.83 -3.55 9.92
N ALA A 30 -13.03 -4.10 9.81
CA ALA A 30 -13.37 -5.06 8.76
C ALA A 30 -13.10 -4.50 7.35
N LEU A 31 -13.43 -3.26 7.10
CA LEU A 31 -13.18 -2.59 5.83
C LEU A 31 -11.67 -2.52 5.52
N TRP A 32 -10.85 -2.15 6.51
CA TRP A 32 -9.38 -2.10 6.37
C TRP A 32 -8.80 -3.47 6.02
N LEU A 33 -9.28 -4.54 6.67
CA LEU A 33 -8.87 -5.91 6.37
C LEU A 33 -9.35 -6.33 4.98
N ARG A 34 -10.62 -6.03 4.62
CA ARG A 34 -11.20 -6.40 3.33
C ARG A 34 -10.46 -5.77 2.15
N GLU A 35 -10.04 -4.53 2.29
CA GLU A 35 -9.21 -3.86 1.30
C GLU A 35 -7.83 -4.51 1.08
N ARG A 36 -7.37 -5.32 2.03
CA ARG A 36 -6.09 -6.04 1.98
C ARG A 36 -6.22 -7.50 1.56
N ALA A 37 -7.37 -7.86 0.99
CA ALA A 37 -7.58 -9.18 0.41
C ALA A 37 -6.59 -9.46 -0.72
N GLN A 38 -5.87 -10.59 -0.63
CA GLN A 38 -4.75 -10.93 -1.53
C GLN A 38 -5.01 -12.15 -2.40
N SER A 39 -6.22 -12.69 -2.41
CA SER A 39 -6.56 -13.80 -3.29
C SER A 39 -6.49 -13.38 -4.76
N LYS A 40 -6.31 -14.34 -5.66
CA LYS A 40 -6.11 -14.11 -7.10
C LYS A 40 -7.28 -13.39 -7.77
N ASP A 41 -8.45 -13.52 -7.23
CA ASP A 41 -9.70 -12.86 -7.66
C ASP A 41 -9.85 -11.45 -7.10
N GLN A 42 -8.99 -11.04 -6.18
CA GLN A 42 -9.02 -9.71 -5.55
C GLN A 42 -7.85 -8.81 -5.95
N ILE A 43 -6.72 -9.40 -6.35
CA ILE A 43 -5.52 -8.67 -6.76
C ILE A 43 -4.94 -9.25 -8.06
N ASN A 44 -4.67 -8.37 -9.02
CA ASN A 44 -3.85 -8.70 -10.17
C ASN A 44 -2.39 -8.85 -9.74
N LYS A 45 -1.83 -10.05 -9.88
CA LYS A 45 -0.47 -10.36 -9.43
C LYS A 45 0.64 -9.68 -10.23
N ILE A 46 0.35 -9.26 -11.46
CA ILE A 46 1.34 -8.64 -12.34
C ILE A 46 1.61 -7.19 -11.92
N ASN A 47 0.55 -6.43 -11.66
CA ASN A 47 0.64 -5.00 -11.38
C ASN A 47 0.19 -4.62 -9.96
N GLN A 48 -0.12 -5.61 -9.11
CA GLN A 48 -0.58 -5.44 -7.72
C GLN A 48 -1.84 -4.56 -7.59
N GLN A 49 -2.64 -4.45 -8.65
CA GLN A 49 -3.89 -3.70 -8.62
C GLN A 49 -5.02 -4.52 -8.02
N ARG A 50 -5.86 -3.86 -7.24
CA ARG A 50 -7.13 -4.44 -6.79
C ARG A 50 -8.04 -4.64 -7.98
N LEU A 51 -8.73 -5.79 -8.02
CA LEU A 51 -9.72 -6.14 -9.04
C LEU A 51 -11.15 -5.75 -8.65
N PHE A 52 -11.31 -5.07 -7.53
CA PHE A 52 -12.58 -4.53 -7.05
C PHE A 52 -12.42 -3.06 -6.63
N ASN A 53 -13.51 -2.33 -6.65
CA ASN A 53 -13.52 -0.93 -6.21
C ASN A 53 -13.80 -0.84 -4.70
N PRO A 54 -12.88 -0.32 -3.88
CA PRO A 54 -13.09 -0.22 -2.44
C PRO A 54 -14.35 0.55 -2.03
N HIS A 55 -14.79 1.52 -2.84
CA HIS A 55 -16.00 2.31 -2.58
C HIS A 55 -17.31 1.54 -2.79
N GLU A 56 -17.26 0.36 -3.42
CA GLU A 56 -18.42 -0.54 -3.57
C GLU A 56 -18.59 -1.45 -2.35
N LEU A 57 -17.61 -1.49 -1.44
CA LEU A 57 -17.72 -2.27 -0.22
C LEU A 57 -18.73 -1.65 0.74
N PRO A 58 -19.57 -2.46 1.41
CA PRO A 58 -20.51 -1.95 2.41
C PRO A 58 -19.80 -1.25 3.55
N LEU A 59 -20.24 -0.04 3.93
CA LEU A 59 -19.66 0.70 5.05
C LEU A 59 -19.90 0.02 6.40
N ASP A 60 -20.95 -0.80 6.50
CA ASP A 60 -21.31 -1.61 7.67
C ASP A 60 -20.74 -3.03 7.63
N LEU A 61 -19.71 -3.25 6.78
CA LEU A 61 -19.02 -4.52 6.64
C LEU A 61 -18.56 -5.06 7.99
N LYS A 62 -18.82 -6.34 8.24
CA LYS A 62 -18.48 -7.02 9.50
C LYS A 62 -17.63 -8.25 9.26
N LEU A 63 -16.86 -8.63 10.25
CA LEU A 63 -16.21 -9.94 10.30
C LEU A 63 -17.24 -10.95 10.82
N ILE A 64 -17.48 -12.02 10.07
CA ILE A 64 -18.41 -13.09 10.48
C ILE A 64 -17.66 -14.19 11.21
N LYS A 65 -16.46 -14.51 10.73
CA LYS A 65 -15.62 -15.55 11.33
C LYS A 65 -14.15 -15.18 11.15
N VAL A 66 -13.37 -15.39 12.21
CA VAL A 66 -11.92 -15.25 12.19
C VAL A 66 -11.31 -16.46 12.89
N LYS A 67 -10.33 -17.08 12.26
CA LYS A 67 -9.58 -18.20 12.84
C LYS A 67 -8.13 -18.20 12.37
N TRP A 68 -7.24 -18.71 13.19
CA TRP A 68 -5.89 -19.00 12.74
C TRP A 68 -5.87 -20.19 11.78
N CYS A 69 -5.01 -20.14 10.76
CA CYS A 69 -4.75 -21.25 9.87
C CYS A 69 -3.44 -21.92 10.28
N GLY A 70 -3.54 -23.16 10.74
CA GLY A 70 -2.38 -23.91 11.25
C GLY A 70 -1.92 -23.45 12.64
N ASP A 71 -1.01 -24.23 13.22
CA ASP A 71 -0.50 -24.02 14.59
C ASP A 71 0.58 -22.92 14.63
N ASP A 72 1.14 -22.55 13.47
CA ASP A 72 2.21 -21.55 13.36
C ASP A 72 1.74 -20.08 13.47
N GLN A 73 0.43 -19.85 13.52
CA GLN A 73 -0.21 -18.54 13.61
C GLN A 73 0.29 -17.51 12.57
N LYS A 74 0.71 -17.99 11.39
CA LYS A 74 1.22 -17.11 10.32
C LYS A 74 0.13 -16.59 9.39
N ARG A 75 -1.08 -17.17 9.45
CA ARG A 75 -2.20 -16.77 8.61
C ARG A 75 -3.51 -16.73 9.38
N LEU A 76 -4.28 -15.69 9.11
CA LEU A 76 -5.67 -15.57 9.55
C LEU A 76 -6.61 -15.90 8.40
N MET A 77 -7.56 -16.80 8.61
CA MET A 77 -8.72 -17.00 7.73
C MET A 77 -9.85 -16.10 8.21
N ILE A 78 -10.36 -15.26 7.34
CA ILE A 78 -11.39 -14.27 7.67
C ILE A 78 -12.55 -14.42 6.69
N LEU A 79 -13.76 -14.60 7.21
CA LEU A 79 -15.03 -14.53 6.48
C LEU A 79 -15.69 -13.19 6.81
N PHE A 80 -16.11 -12.47 5.77
CA PHE A 80 -16.77 -11.17 5.86
C PHE A 80 -18.26 -11.26 5.57
N SER A 81 -19.02 -10.26 5.96
CA SER A 81 -20.47 -10.18 5.74
C SER A 81 -20.87 -9.98 4.28
N ASP A 82 -19.94 -9.56 3.40
CA ASP A 82 -20.13 -9.53 1.94
C ASP A 82 -19.96 -10.89 1.27
N GLY A 83 -19.69 -11.96 2.06
CA GLY A 83 -19.48 -13.31 1.59
C GLY A 83 -18.04 -13.63 1.18
N TYR A 84 -17.14 -12.67 1.16
CA TYR A 84 -15.72 -12.94 0.88
C TYR A 84 -15.07 -13.71 2.02
N GLU A 85 -14.35 -14.77 1.70
CA GLU A 85 -13.47 -15.50 2.62
C GLU A 85 -12.04 -15.53 2.07
N GLY A 86 -11.07 -15.16 2.89
CA GLY A 86 -9.67 -15.11 2.47
C GLY A 86 -8.67 -15.37 3.58
N ALA A 87 -7.49 -15.89 3.20
CA ALA A 87 -6.35 -16.08 4.07
C ALA A 87 -5.45 -14.84 4.00
N TYR A 88 -5.12 -14.30 5.17
CA TYR A 88 -4.27 -13.12 5.34
C TYR A 88 -2.94 -13.55 5.95
N ASN A 89 -1.85 -13.29 5.26
CA ASN A 89 -0.51 -13.51 5.78
C ASN A 89 -0.16 -12.41 6.79
N ILE A 90 0.28 -12.81 7.98
CA ILE A 90 0.63 -11.89 9.07
C ILE A 90 1.81 -10.99 8.69
N GLU A 91 2.81 -11.49 7.98
CA GLU A 91 3.95 -10.67 7.55
C GLU A 91 3.51 -9.52 6.64
N THR A 92 2.56 -9.79 5.74
CA THR A 92 2.00 -8.76 4.87
C THR A 92 1.22 -7.71 5.67
N LEU A 93 0.40 -8.16 6.63
CA LEU A 93 -0.33 -7.23 7.51
C LEU A 93 0.64 -6.41 8.38
N ASN A 94 1.72 -7.00 8.87
CA ASN A 94 2.75 -6.31 9.64
C ASN A 94 3.41 -5.21 8.82
N HIS A 95 3.72 -5.46 7.55
CA HIS A 95 4.28 -4.46 6.66
C HIS A 95 3.38 -3.23 6.54
N ASP A 96 2.07 -3.44 6.47
CA ASP A 96 1.10 -2.35 6.35
C ASP A 96 0.83 -1.62 7.69
N LEU A 97 1.10 -2.26 8.81
CA LEU A 97 0.91 -1.70 10.15
C LEU A 97 2.14 -0.97 10.67
N LEU A 98 3.32 -1.35 10.20
CA LEU A 98 4.55 -0.66 10.58
C LEU A 98 4.60 0.73 9.94
N PRO A 99 5.12 1.73 10.65
CA PRO A 99 5.35 3.02 10.03
C PRO A 99 6.29 2.84 8.85
N THR A 100 5.84 3.22 7.66
CA THR A 100 6.71 3.38 6.50
C THR A 100 7.84 4.35 6.88
N GLN A 101 9.02 4.17 6.28
CA GLN A 101 10.09 5.14 6.45
C GLN A 101 9.53 6.55 6.22
N PRO A 102 9.91 7.53 7.05
CA PRO A 102 9.39 8.88 6.89
C PRO A 102 9.69 9.36 5.47
N LEU A 103 8.64 9.70 4.74
CA LEU A 103 8.79 10.34 3.45
C LEU A 103 9.55 11.66 3.63
N PRO A 104 10.33 12.09 2.64
CA PRO A 104 10.96 13.41 2.67
C PRO A 104 9.92 14.47 3.02
N ILE A 105 10.30 15.41 3.88
CA ILE A 105 9.42 16.53 4.25
C ILE A 105 9.09 17.30 2.97
N ARG A 106 7.81 17.39 2.67
CA ARG A 106 7.31 18.13 1.49
C ARG A 106 7.66 19.60 1.62
N LYS A 107 8.25 20.15 0.57
CA LYS A 107 8.57 21.58 0.46
C LYS A 107 7.47 22.25 -0.36
N LEU A 108 6.64 23.05 0.32
CA LEU A 108 5.67 23.89 -0.37
C LEU A 108 6.40 25.02 -1.11
N TRP A 109 5.99 25.30 -2.34
CA TRP A 109 6.62 26.30 -3.18
C TRP A 109 5.57 27.15 -3.93
N LYS A 110 5.97 28.34 -4.30
CA LYS A 110 5.19 29.32 -5.09
C LYS A 110 6.09 29.86 -6.20
N SER A 111 5.79 31.07 -6.69
CA SER A 111 6.59 31.77 -7.69
C SER A 111 8.03 32.12 -7.25
N ASP A 112 8.35 31.95 -5.98
CA ASP A 112 9.67 32.17 -5.37
C ASP A 112 10.57 30.93 -5.38
N LEU A 113 10.16 29.86 -6.06
CA LEU A 113 10.95 28.63 -6.16
C LEU A 113 12.28 28.91 -6.90
N SER A 114 13.38 28.86 -6.15
CA SER A 114 14.73 29.11 -6.67
C SER A 114 15.45 27.85 -7.17
N TYR A 115 15.02 26.66 -6.72
CA TYR A 115 15.57 25.37 -7.11
C TYR A 115 14.52 24.56 -7.87
N ILE A 116 14.82 24.25 -9.12
CA ILE A 116 13.97 23.39 -9.97
C ILE A 116 14.69 22.05 -10.11
N PRO A 117 14.15 20.94 -9.52
CA PRO A 117 14.78 19.64 -9.62
C PRO A 117 14.81 19.17 -11.08
N THR A 118 16.02 19.16 -11.66
CA THR A 118 16.24 18.81 -13.07
C THR A 118 17.31 17.72 -13.16
N TYR A 119 17.00 16.65 -13.90
CA TYR A 119 17.87 15.50 -14.08
C TYR A 119 17.96 15.13 -15.57
N SER A 120 19.14 14.69 -16.01
CA SER A 120 19.27 14.13 -17.36
C SER A 120 18.68 12.72 -17.42
N TRP A 121 17.82 12.47 -18.39
CA TRP A 121 17.30 11.13 -18.66
C TRP A 121 18.40 10.09 -18.87
N LEU A 122 19.51 10.49 -19.47
CA LEU A 122 20.64 9.59 -19.74
C LEU A 122 21.34 9.14 -18.46
N GLU A 123 21.33 9.96 -17.41
CA GLU A 123 21.96 9.69 -16.11
C GLU A 123 21.06 8.89 -15.17
N LEU A 124 19.74 8.81 -15.42
CA LEU A 124 18.83 8.03 -14.60
C LEU A 124 19.08 6.51 -14.63
N LYS A 125 20.00 6.02 -15.46
CA LYS A 125 20.48 4.63 -15.40
C LYS A 125 21.33 4.37 -14.17
N ASP A 126 21.90 5.41 -13.57
CA ASP A 126 22.70 5.33 -12.35
C ASP A 126 21.76 5.32 -11.13
N PRO A 127 21.76 4.25 -10.29
CA PRO A 127 20.89 4.14 -9.15
C PRO A 127 20.96 5.30 -8.14
N PRO A 128 22.13 5.85 -7.77
CA PRO A 128 22.25 7.07 -6.97
C PRO A 128 21.50 8.26 -7.55
N VAL A 129 21.59 8.50 -8.87
CA VAL A 129 20.91 9.60 -9.56
C VAL A 129 19.41 9.40 -9.55
N THR A 130 18.94 8.17 -9.85
CA THR A 130 17.53 7.82 -9.75
C THR A 130 16.99 8.03 -8.33
N LEU A 131 17.74 7.61 -7.31
CA LEU A 131 17.32 7.80 -5.92
C LEU A 131 17.22 9.29 -5.55
N ALA A 132 18.15 10.12 -6.00
CA ALA A 132 18.10 11.56 -5.80
C ALA A 132 16.88 12.18 -6.50
N ALA A 133 16.64 11.82 -7.76
CA ALA A 133 15.48 12.29 -8.53
C ALA A 133 14.15 11.91 -7.85
N VAL A 134 14.02 10.68 -7.35
CA VAL A 134 12.81 10.24 -6.63
C VAL A 134 12.64 10.99 -5.31
N LYS A 135 13.72 11.24 -4.56
CA LYS A 135 13.66 12.04 -3.32
C LYS A 135 13.18 13.46 -3.59
N ASP A 136 13.73 14.11 -4.62
CA ASP A 136 13.31 15.45 -5.01
C ASP A 136 11.85 15.47 -5.49
N TYR A 137 11.43 14.48 -6.30
CA TYR A 137 10.04 14.34 -6.69
C TYR A 137 9.11 14.24 -5.47
N LEU A 138 9.46 13.42 -4.48
CA LEU A 138 8.66 13.29 -3.25
C LEU A 138 8.65 14.57 -2.40
N GLN A 139 9.73 15.33 -2.44
CA GLN A 139 9.85 16.58 -1.69
C GLN A 139 9.12 17.75 -2.36
N PHE A 140 9.30 17.93 -3.67
CA PHE A 140 8.77 19.07 -4.43
C PHE A 140 7.47 18.80 -5.17
N GLY A 141 7.10 17.51 -5.37
CA GLY A 141 5.90 17.10 -6.10
C GLY A 141 6.05 17.09 -7.61
N PHE A 142 7.22 17.47 -8.14
CA PHE A 142 7.56 17.45 -9.56
C PHE A 142 9.07 17.31 -9.76
N LEU A 143 9.47 16.95 -10.97
CA LEU A 143 10.84 17.06 -11.46
C LEU A 143 10.83 17.29 -12.98
N ILE A 144 11.91 17.83 -13.52
CA ILE A 144 12.14 18.01 -14.94
C ILE A 144 13.18 16.99 -15.41
N LEU A 145 12.90 16.34 -16.52
CA LEU A 145 13.87 15.46 -17.19
C LEU A 145 14.32 16.12 -18.49
N SER A 146 15.62 16.45 -18.55
CA SER A 146 16.28 16.85 -19.80
C SER A 146 16.72 15.62 -20.60
N ASP A 147 17.12 15.82 -21.83
CA ASP A 147 17.67 14.83 -22.75
C ASP A 147 16.77 13.59 -22.98
N THR A 148 15.47 13.78 -22.78
CA THR A 148 14.50 12.72 -23.11
C THR A 148 14.39 12.54 -24.62
N PRO A 149 14.28 11.27 -25.13
CA PRO A 149 14.10 11.04 -26.57
C PRO A 149 12.86 11.71 -27.11
N LEU A 150 12.96 12.35 -28.28
CA LEU A 150 11.85 12.99 -28.99
C LEU A 150 11.08 12.00 -29.88
N GLU A 151 10.91 10.77 -29.40
CA GLU A 151 10.20 9.71 -30.12
C GLU A 151 8.75 9.59 -29.64
N LYS A 152 7.91 9.01 -30.49
CA LYS A 152 6.57 8.59 -30.09
C LYS A 152 6.66 7.68 -28.86
N ASP A 153 5.76 7.89 -27.92
CA ASP A 153 5.65 7.09 -26.69
C ASP A 153 6.84 7.20 -25.69
N SER A 154 7.72 8.21 -25.84
CA SER A 154 8.82 8.45 -24.88
C SER A 154 8.34 8.64 -23.45
N ILE A 155 7.16 9.25 -23.27
CA ILE A 155 6.52 9.37 -21.94
C ILE A 155 6.26 8.01 -21.29
N LEU A 156 5.94 6.98 -22.07
CA LEU A 156 5.74 5.62 -21.58
C LEU A 156 7.07 4.97 -21.16
N LYS A 157 8.17 5.29 -21.86
CA LYS A 157 9.51 4.84 -21.48
C LYS A 157 9.90 5.42 -20.13
N VAL A 158 9.67 6.72 -19.95
CA VAL A 158 9.91 7.43 -18.68
C VAL A 158 9.05 6.84 -17.57
N GLY A 159 7.75 6.68 -17.80
CA GLY A 159 6.85 6.11 -16.79
C GLY A 159 7.27 4.70 -16.36
N ARG A 160 7.67 3.83 -17.28
CA ARG A 160 8.12 2.46 -16.98
C ARG A 160 9.43 2.41 -16.18
N HIS A 161 10.26 3.43 -16.29
CA HIS A 161 11.49 3.53 -15.51
C HIS A 161 11.18 3.70 -14.01
N PHE A 162 10.15 4.46 -13.68
CA PHE A 162 9.73 4.71 -12.29
C PHE A 162 8.70 3.71 -11.75
N GLY A 163 8.04 2.94 -12.61
CA GLY A 163 7.05 1.96 -12.16
C GLY A 163 6.12 1.44 -13.25
N PHE A 164 5.04 0.81 -12.81
CA PHE A 164 4.04 0.26 -13.73
C PHE A 164 3.11 1.35 -14.27
N ILE A 165 2.85 1.29 -15.56
CA ILE A 165 1.86 2.16 -16.21
C ILE A 165 0.53 1.43 -16.24
N ARG A 166 -0.52 2.08 -15.76
CA ARG A 166 -1.89 1.59 -15.92
C ARG A 166 -2.32 1.77 -17.37
N SER A 167 -2.73 0.67 -18.00
CA SER A 167 -3.35 0.66 -19.33
C SER A 167 -4.84 0.48 -19.20
#